data_61cdb4589702d5f78b5a4e20030870ab
#
_entry.id   61cdb4589702d5f78b5a4e20030870ab
#
_cell.length_a   1.000
_cell.length_b   1.000
_cell.length_c   1.000
_cell.angle_alpha   90.00
_cell.angle_beta   90.00
_cell.angle_gamma   90.00
#
_symmetry.space_group_name_H-M   'P 1'
#
loop_
_entity.id
_entity.type
_entity.pdbx_description
1 polymer ?
#
loop_
_entity_poly.entity_id
_entity_poly.type
_entity_poly.pdbx_seq_one_letter_code
_entity_poly.pdbx_strand_id
1 'polypeptide(L)'
;QNLSSTVLENGMHGLCFSPYGEGQKPGDIITETQIRRRLEIIAPYTKWIRSFSCTEGNDLIPKLAKEYGLKTLVGAWLGDDKITNDKEMKALIELSKAGFVDIAAVGNEVMYRGDLSETELLDYIQEFKTAVPAVEVGYVDAYYEFTDRPKITAACDVILANCYPYWEACHMDYSLVYMKQMYQ
;
A
#
# COMPACT_ATOMS: atom_id res chain seq x y z
N GLN A 1 18.67 -7.17 -25.29
CA GLN A 1 17.82 -8.22 -24.69
C GLN A 1 16.60 -7.55 -24.11
N ASN A 2 15.43 -8.01 -24.52
CA ASN A 2 14.15 -7.45 -24.06
C ASN A 2 13.88 -8.00 -22.64
N LEU A 3 14.39 -7.32 -21.61
CA LEU A 3 14.15 -7.66 -20.19
C LEU A 3 12.66 -7.71 -19.83
N SER A 4 11.83 -6.98 -20.60
CA SER A 4 10.38 -6.95 -20.41
C SER A 4 9.69 -8.29 -20.65
N SER A 5 10.17 -9.13 -21.56
CA SER A 5 9.52 -10.41 -21.88
C SER A 5 9.63 -11.41 -20.72
N THR A 6 10.80 -11.53 -20.09
CA THR A 6 11.03 -12.52 -19.02
C THR A 6 10.22 -12.22 -17.76
N VAL A 7 10.06 -10.94 -17.40
CA VAL A 7 9.23 -10.53 -16.26
C VAL A 7 7.76 -10.80 -16.54
N LEU A 8 7.28 -10.54 -17.74
CA LEU A 8 5.90 -10.80 -18.14
C LEU A 8 5.60 -12.31 -18.24
N GLU A 9 6.54 -13.12 -18.74
CA GLU A 9 6.41 -14.58 -18.83
C GLU A 9 6.36 -15.26 -17.44
N ASN A 10 7.16 -14.80 -16.50
CA ASN A 10 7.24 -15.36 -15.13
C ASN A 10 6.21 -14.75 -14.16
N GLY A 11 5.62 -13.62 -14.53
CA GLY A 11 4.75 -12.82 -13.68
C GLY A 11 5.53 -12.07 -12.58
N MET A 12 4.88 -11.09 -11.99
CA MET A 12 5.37 -10.32 -10.86
C MET A 12 4.70 -10.79 -9.57
N HIS A 13 5.42 -10.69 -8.45
CA HIS A 13 4.81 -10.98 -7.15
C HIS A 13 3.67 -10.01 -6.85
N GLY A 14 3.89 -8.72 -7.02
CA GLY A 14 2.90 -7.67 -6.77
C GLY A 14 3.20 -6.39 -7.52
N LEU A 15 2.17 -5.59 -7.72
CA LEU A 15 2.22 -4.27 -8.32
C LEU A 15 1.52 -3.24 -7.45
N CYS A 16 2.12 -2.05 -7.34
CA CYS A 16 1.41 -0.88 -6.88
C CYS A 16 0.39 -0.45 -7.94
N PHE A 17 -0.86 -0.31 -7.53
CA PHE A 17 -1.97 -0.01 -8.43
C PHE A 17 -2.47 1.41 -8.20
N SER A 18 -2.33 2.25 -9.22
CA SER A 18 -2.92 3.58 -9.26
C SER A 18 -4.05 3.60 -10.30
N PRO A 19 -5.29 3.92 -9.90
CA PRO A 19 -6.42 3.90 -10.81
C PRO A 19 -6.53 5.16 -11.68
N TYR A 20 -5.82 6.23 -11.35
CA TYR A 20 -5.96 7.53 -11.99
C TYR A 20 -5.52 7.53 -13.46
N GLY A 21 -6.32 8.17 -14.31
CA GLY A 21 -6.04 8.39 -15.73
C GLY A 21 -5.36 9.74 -15.98
N GLU A 22 -5.13 10.04 -17.26
CA GLU A 22 -4.62 11.34 -17.68
C GLU A 22 -5.55 12.46 -17.19
N GLY A 23 -4.98 13.48 -16.55
CA GLY A 23 -5.72 14.63 -16.00
C GLY A 23 -6.42 14.35 -14.66
N GLN A 24 -6.40 13.13 -14.15
CA GLN A 24 -6.92 12.79 -12.83
C GLN A 24 -5.82 12.81 -11.76
N LYS A 25 -6.23 13.11 -10.52
CA LYS A 25 -5.35 13.15 -9.34
C LYS A 25 -6.05 12.56 -8.12
N PRO A 26 -5.33 12.25 -7.05
CA PRO A 26 -5.93 11.93 -5.75
C PRO A 26 -6.93 13.01 -5.32
N GLY A 27 -8.13 12.59 -4.88
CA GLY A 27 -9.27 13.46 -4.63
C GLY A 27 -10.37 13.36 -5.70
N ASP A 28 -10.04 12.88 -6.90
CA ASP A 28 -11.04 12.64 -7.95
C ASP A 28 -11.72 11.28 -7.73
N ILE A 29 -13.04 11.23 -8.00
CA ILE A 29 -13.81 10.00 -7.86
C ILE A 29 -13.45 9.02 -8.99
N ILE A 30 -13.08 7.81 -8.62
CA ILE A 30 -12.70 6.75 -9.54
C ILE A 30 -13.90 5.83 -9.81
N THR A 31 -14.13 5.52 -11.09
CA THR A 31 -15.23 4.66 -11.51
C THR A 31 -14.84 3.18 -11.56
N GLU A 32 -15.82 2.30 -11.33
CA GLU A 32 -15.65 0.86 -11.45
C GLU A 32 -15.11 0.45 -12.83
N THR A 33 -15.67 1.01 -13.90
CA THR A 33 -15.24 0.73 -15.28
C THR A 33 -13.75 1.04 -15.50
N GLN A 34 -13.28 2.14 -14.94
CA GLN A 34 -11.87 2.54 -15.03
C GLN A 34 -10.95 1.55 -14.29
N ILE A 35 -11.36 1.10 -13.11
CA ILE A 35 -10.61 0.13 -12.32
C ILE A 35 -10.57 -1.21 -13.04
N ARG A 36 -11.73 -1.73 -13.53
CA ARG A 36 -11.82 -3.00 -14.24
C ARG A 36 -10.92 -3.04 -15.46
N ARG A 37 -10.96 -2.00 -16.30
CA ARG A 37 -10.11 -1.92 -17.50
C ARG A 37 -8.62 -2.05 -17.17
N ARG A 38 -8.17 -1.49 -16.05
CA ARG A 38 -6.77 -1.58 -15.63
C ARG A 38 -6.43 -2.93 -15.02
N LEU A 39 -7.34 -3.49 -14.23
CA LEU A 39 -7.17 -4.82 -13.64
C LEU A 39 -7.10 -5.90 -14.73
N GLU A 40 -7.93 -5.83 -15.77
CA GLU A 40 -7.88 -6.74 -16.92
C GLU A 40 -6.49 -6.78 -17.58
N ILE A 41 -5.82 -5.64 -17.65
CA ILE A 41 -4.47 -5.54 -18.24
C ILE A 41 -3.42 -6.19 -17.35
N ILE A 42 -3.47 -5.97 -16.03
CA ILE A 42 -2.38 -6.37 -15.12
C ILE A 42 -2.59 -7.74 -14.48
N ALA A 43 -3.82 -8.19 -14.30
CA ALA A 43 -4.11 -9.44 -13.59
C ALA A 43 -3.38 -10.68 -14.13
N PRO A 44 -3.17 -10.86 -15.46
CA PRO A 44 -2.40 -11.98 -15.97
C PRO A 44 -0.91 -11.98 -15.56
N TYR A 45 -0.38 -10.84 -15.10
CA TYR A 45 1.05 -10.63 -14.88
C TYR A 45 1.44 -10.44 -13.43
N THR A 46 0.50 -10.46 -12.48
CA THR A 46 0.80 -10.25 -11.06
C THR A 46 -0.08 -11.12 -10.16
N LYS A 47 0.40 -11.40 -8.94
CA LYS A 47 -0.35 -12.14 -7.93
C LYS A 47 -1.00 -11.20 -6.90
N TRP A 48 -0.39 -10.04 -6.67
CA TRP A 48 -0.83 -9.06 -5.70
C TRP A 48 -0.98 -7.69 -6.33
N ILE A 49 -1.91 -6.91 -5.80
CA ILE A 49 -1.93 -5.46 -6.00
C ILE A 49 -1.88 -4.75 -4.66
N ARG A 50 -1.27 -3.58 -4.67
CA ARG A 50 -1.30 -2.64 -3.56
C ARG A 50 -2.11 -1.41 -3.96
N SER A 51 -3.13 -1.06 -3.17
CA SER A 51 -3.85 0.22 -3.24
C SER A 51 -3.47 1.12 -2.07
N PHE A 52 -3.74 2.43 -2.19
CA PHE A 52 -3.20 3.44 -1.30
C PHE A 52 -4.25 4.15 -0.45
N SER A 53 -5.53 4.09 -0.85
CA SER A 53 -6.65 4.77 -0.20
C SER A 53 -7.89 3.88 -0.23
N CYS A 54 -8.82 4.13 0.66
CA CYS A 54 -10.10 3.43 0.77
C CYS A 54 -11.32 4.35 0.53
N THR A 55 -11.10 5.58 0.06
CA THR A 55 -12.17 6.57 -0.19
C THR A 55 -12.21 6.97 -1.66
N GLU A 56 -13.22 7.75 -2.06
CA GLU A 56 -13.35 8.35 -3.40
C GLU A 56 -13.36 7.32 -4.55
N GLY A 57 -13.99 6.16 -4.31
CA GLY A 57 -14.07 5.05 -5.26
C GLY A 57 -12.89 4.07 -5.18
N ASN A 58 -11.83 4.38 -4.43
CA ASN A 58 -10.71 3.45 -4.23
C ASN A 58 -11.11 2.20 -3.42
N ASP A 59 -12.18 2.25 -2.64
CA ASP A 59 -12.77 1.10 -1.95
C ASP A 59 -13.24 -0.01 -2.91
N LEU A 60 -13.48 0.30 -4.17
CA LEU A 60 -13.81 -0.67 -5.22
C LEU A 60 -12.60 -1.50 -5.64
N ILE A 61 -11.37 -0.97 -5.50
CA ILE A 61 -10.15 -1.64 -5.99
C ILE A 61 -9.98 -3.03 -5.37
N PRO A 62 -9.97 -3.22 -4.04
CA PRO A 62 -9.79 -4.55 -3.46
C PRO A 62 -10.96 -5.50 -3.75
N LYS A 63 -12.19 -4.99 -3.83
CA LYS A 63 -13.37 -5.78 -4.19
C LYS A 63 -13.22 -6.38 -5.58
N LEU A 64 -12.91 -5.53 -6.57
CA LEU A 64 -12.72 -5.93 -7.96
C LEU A 64 -11.49 -6.82 -8.14
N ALA A 65 -10.39 -6.52 -7.44
CA ALA A 65 -9.19 -7.34 -7.49
C ALA A 65 -9.45 -8.80 -7.12
N LYS A 66 -10.32 -9.06 -6.14
CA LYS A 66 -10.73 -10.41 -5.76
C LYS A 66 -11.47 -11.14 -6.89
N GLU A 67 -12.27 -10.45 -7.70
CA GLU A 67 -12.94 -11.02 -8.86
C GLU A 67 -11.93 -11.52 -9.92
N TYR A 68 -10.78 -10.85 -10.01
CA TYR A 68 -9.66 -11.26 -10.89
C TYR A 68 -8.69 -12.25 -10.22
N GLY A 69 -9.00 -12.77 -9.04
CA GLY A 69 -8.17 -13.75 -8.33
C GLY A 69 -6.90 -13.17 -7.72
N LEU A 70 -6.81 -11.84 -7.56
CA LEU A 70 -5.64 -11.17 -7.00
C LEU A 70 -5.71 -11.11 -5.49
N LYS A 71 -4.54 -11.18 -4.85
CA LYS A 71 -4.36 -10.81 -3.45
C LYS A 71 -4.18 -9.31 -3.31
N THR A 72 -4.54 -8.78 -2.15
CA THR A 72 -4.65 -7.33 -1.93
C THR A 72 -3.89 -6.87 -0.70
N LEU A 73 -3.03 -5.89 -0.89
CA LEU A 73 -2.47 -5.06 0.16
C LEU A 73 -3.17 -3.70 0.08
N VAL A 74 -4.01 -3.39 1.05
CA VAL A 74 -4.91 -2.22 1.00
C VAL A 74 -4.48 -1.19 2.01
N GLY A 75 -4.21 0.02 1.53
CA GLY A 75 -3.77 1.14 2.35
C GLY A 75 -4.92 2.08 2.76
N ALA A 76 -4.89 2.55 4.00
CA ALA A 76 -5.57 3.76 4.42
C ALA A 76 -4.62 4.94 4.26
N TRP A 77 -5.02 5.96 3.50
CA TRP A 77 -4.21 7.16 3.33
C TRP A 77 -4.43 8.11 4.51
N LEU A 78 -3.47 8.12 5.43
CA LEU A 78 -3.50 9.01 6.58
C LEU A 78 -2.67 10.27 6.33
N GLY A 79 -3.14 11.38 6.88
CA GLY A 79 -2.48 12.68 6.82
C GLY A 79 -2.75 13.50 8.10
N ASP A 80 -2.64 14.80 8.03
CA ASP A 80 -2.89 15.74 9.13
C ASP A 80 -4.39 16.05 9.35
N ASP A 81 -5.26 15.69 8.39
CA ASP A 81 -6.71 15.85 8.53
C ASP A 81 -7.37 14.64 9.21
N LYS A 82 -7.73 14.80 10.47
CA LYS A 82 -8.38 13.75 11.26
C LYS A 82 -9.69 13.24 10.64
N ILE A 83 -10.48 14.12 10.03
CA ILE A 83 -11.77 13.72 9.45
C ILE A 83 -11.56 12.77 8.28
N THR A 84 -10.58 13.05 7.45
CA THR A 84 -10.18 12.15 6.34
C THR A 84 -9.60 10.84 6.89
N ASN A 85 -8.73 10.90 7.91
CA ASN A 85 -8.17 9.73 8.55
C ASN A 85 -9.26 8.79 9.10
N ASP A 86 -10.25 9.33 9.80
CA ASP A 86 -11.36 8.54 10.37
C ASP A 86 -12.20 7.85 9.26
N LYS A 87 -12.41 8.52 8.12
CA LYS A 87 -13.08 7.91 6.95
C LYS A 87 -12.26 6.79 6.33
N GLU A 88 -10.97 7.01 6.13
CA GLU A 88 -10.05 6.03 5.58
C GLU A 88 -9.97 4.79 6.47
N MET A 89 -9.80 4.97 7.78
CA MET A 89 -9.74 3.88 8.76
C MET A 89 -11.04 3.08 8.80
N LYS A 90 -12.18 3.76 8.84
CA LYS A 90 -13.49 3.10 8.81
C LYS A 90 -13.65 2.24 7.56
N ALA A 91 -13.32 2.78 6.39
CA ALA A 91 -13.42 2.06 5.12
C ALA A 91 -12.47 0.85 5.08
N LEU A 92 -11.21 1.00 5.53
CA LEU A 92 -10.24 -0.10 5.61
C LEU A 92 -10.74 -1.22 6.52
N ILE A 93 -11.30 -0.88 7.69
CA ILE A 93 -11.86 -1.86 8.65
C ILE A 93 -13.06 -2.60 8.02
N GLU A 94 -13.98 -1.88 7.36
CA GLU A 94 -15.14 -2.47 6.69
C GLU A 94 -14.73 -3.42 5.56
N LEU A 95 -13.80 -3.01 4.70
CA LEU A 95 -13.25 -3.84 3.63
C LEU A 95 -12.56 -5.11 4.17
N SER A 96 -11.83 -4.97 5.26
CA SER A 96 -11.13 -6.09 5.90
C SER A 96 -12.10 -7.10 6.52
N LYS A 97 -13.14 -6.63 7.22
CA LYS A 97 -14.21 -7.48 7.77
C LYS A 97 -15.00 -8.21 6.68
N ALA A 98 -15.12 -7.60 5.51
CA ALA A 98 -15.78 -8.19 4.35
C ALA A 98 -14.91 -9.19 3.57
N GLY A 99 -13.63 -9.38 3.96
CA GLY A 99 -12.72 -10.35 3.33
C GLY A 99 -12.04 -9.86 2.05
N PHE A 100 -12.03 -8.56 1.80
CA PHE A 100 -11.39 -7.97 0.62
C PHE A 100 -9.92 -7.58 0.83
N VAL A 101 -9.38 -7.74 2.04
CA VAL A 101 -8.02 -7.31 2.40
C VAL A 101 -7.22 -8.51 2.90
N ASP A 102 -6.11 -8.82 2.24
CA ASP A 102 -5.18 -9.86 2.70
C ASP A 102 -4.15 -9.28 3.69
N ILE A 103 -3.64 -8.08 3.41
CA ILE A 103 -2.77 -7.31 4.30
C ILE A 103 -3.26 -5.86 4.32
N ALA A 104 -3.40 -5.29 5.51
CA ALA A 104 -3.74 -3.90 5.70
C ALA A 104 -2.49 -3.03 5.89
N ALA A 105 -2.48 -1.83 5.29
CA ALA A 105 -1.45 -0.84 5.50
C ALA A 105 -2.07 0.42 6.13
N VAL A 106 -1.74 0.68 7.39
CA VAL A 106 -2.23 1.85 8.14
C VAL A 106 -1.24 2.99 7.98
N GLY A 107 -1.54 3.89 7.05
CA GLY A 107 -0.67 5.03 6.71
C GLY A 107 0.42 4.70 5.68
N ASN A 108 0.85 5.75 4.99
CA ASN A 108 1.97 5.72 4.06
C ASN A 108 2.83 6.96 4.25
N GLU A 109 4.07 6.78 4.67
CA GLU A 109 5.08 7.84 4.85
C GLU A 109 4.65 9.00 5.77
N VAL A 110 3.77 8.74 6.74
CA VAL A 110 3.25 9.78 7.64
C VAL A 110 4.30 10.26 8.63
N MET A 111 5.25 9.40 9.02
CA MET A 111 6.40 9.80 9.84
C MET A 111 7.39 10.60 9.01
N TYR A 112 7.70 10.13 7.79
CA TYR A 112 8.58 10.85 6.87
C TYR A 112 8.07 12.26 6.53
N ARG A 113 6.76 12.40 6.30
CA ARG A 113 6.13 13.71 6.04
C ARG A 113 5.89 14.55 7.29
N GLY A 114 5.89 13.92 8.48
CA GLY A 114 5.56 14.60 9.73
C GLY A 114 4.08 14.95 9.90
N ASP A 115 3.19 14.21 9.23
CA ASP A 115 1.74 14.45 9.26
C ASP A 115 1.09 14.01 10.58
N LEU A 116 1.65 12.96 11.21
CA LEU A 116 1.20 12.42 12.49
C LEU A 116 2.38 12.30 13.46
N SER A 117 2.10 12.33 14.74
CA SER A 117 3.03 11.86 15.77
C SER A 117 3.09 10.33 15.80
N GLU A 118 4.19 9.80 16.37
CA GLU A 118 4.33 8.35 16.57
C GLU A 118 3.17 7.76 17.37
N THR A 119 2.69 8.46 18.40
CA THR A 119 1.57 8.03 19.25
C THR A 119 0.28 7.94 18.44
N GLU A 120 -0.05 8.94 17.64
CA GLU A 120 -1.25 8.92 16.80
C GLU A 120 -1.23 7.77 15.78
N LEU A 121 -0.10 7.50 15.16
CA LEU A 121 0.03 6.36 14.25
C LEU A 121 -0.15 5.03 14.98
N LEU A 122 0.45 4.88 16.17
CA LEU A 122 0.29 3.68 17.00
C LEU A 122 -1.17 3.46 17.42
N ASP A 123 -1.91 4.54 17.72
CA ASP A 123 -3.33 4.47 18.06
C ASP A 123 -4.16 3.96 16.87
N TYR A 124 -3.91 4.44 15.65
CA TYR A 124 -4.57 3.93 14.44
C TYR A 124 -4.22 2.46 14.15
N ILE A 125 -2.97 2.04 14.31
CA ILE A 125 -2.58 0.63 14.15
C ILE A 125 -3.30 -0.24 15.19
N GLN A 126 -3.35 0.19 16.44
CA GLN A 126 -4.03 -0.53 17.52
C GLN A 126 -5.55 -0.60 17.31
N GLU A 127 -6.17 0.49 16.83
CA GLU A 127 -7.58 0.53 16.44
C GLU A 127 -7.89 -0.54 15.41
N PHE A 128 -7.07 -0.62 14.34
CA PHE A 128 -7.24 -1.65 13.31
C PHE A 128 -7.10 -3.06 13.88
N LYS A 129 -6.03 -3.35 14.63
CA LYS A 129 -5.80 -4.67 15.24
C LYS A 129 -6.95 -5.12 16.14
N THR A 130 -7.51 -4.19 16.90
CA THR A 130 -8.66 -4.45 17.78
C THR A 130 -9.92 -4.77 16.97
N ALA A 131 -10.14 -4.02 15.89
CA ALA A 131 -11.34 -4.16 15.05
C ALA A 131 -11.30 -5.38 14.13
N VAL A 132 -10.10 -5.80 13.68
CA VAL A 132 -9.89 -6.85 12.66
C VAL A 132 -8.68 -7.73 13.03
N PRO A 133 -8.73 -8.52 14.10
CA PRO A 133 -7.56 -9.28 14.58
C PRO A 133 -7.13 -10.42 13.63
N ALA A 134 -7.91 -10.75 12.62
CA ALA A 134 -7.62 -11.82 11.67
C ALA A 134 -6.83 -11.38 10.43
N VAL A 135 -6.60 -10.07 10.26
CA VAL A 135 -5.88 -9.51 9.12
C VAL A 135 -4.56 -8.92 9.60
N GLU A 136 -3.45 -9.33 8.99
CA GLU A 136 -2.14 -8.76 9.29
C GLU A 136 -2.12 -7.27 8.91
N VAL A 137 -1.51 -6.46 9.77
CA VAL A 137 -1.38 -5.03 9.58
C VAL A 137 0.08 -4.60 9.59
N GLY A 138 0.42 -3.71 8.67
CA GLY A 138 1.69 -3.04 8.61
C GLY A 138 1.53 -1.54 8.45
N TYR A 139 2.67 -0.88 8.49
CA TYR A 139 2.83 0.54 8.17
C TYR A 139 3.82 0.66 7.02
N VAL A 140 3.63 1.64 6.16
CA VAL A 140 4.49 1.87 4.99
C VAL A 140 5.30 3.14 5.19
N ASP A 141 6.62 3.02 5.18
CA ASP A 141 7.52 4.18 5.20
C ASP A 141 8.89 3.83 4.61
N ALA A 142 9.78 4.82 4.53
CA ALA A 142 11.16 4.59 4.21
C ALA A 142 11.79 3.61 5.22
N TYR A 143 12.65 2.72 4.75
CA TYR A 143 13.21 1.63 5.57
C TYR A 143 13.86 2.12 6.87
N TYR A 144 14.53 3.26 6.86
CA TYR A 144 15.20 3.83 8.04
C TYR A 144 14.23 4.32 9.13
N GLU A 145 12.99 4.67 8.78
CA GLU A 145 11.97 5.07 9.76
C GLU A 145 11.65 3.95 10.75
N PHE A 146 11.75 2.69 10.30
CA PHE A 146 11.53 1.54 11.18
C PHE A 146 12.69 1.31 12.16
N THR A 147 13.92 1.59 11.75
CA THR A 147 15.09 1.51 12.62
C THR A 147 15.02 2.55 13.73
N ASP A 148 14.60 3.76 13.40
CA ASP A 148 14.53 4.88 14.33
C ASP A 148 13.29 4.83 15.25
N ARG A 149 12.29 3.98 14.90
CA ARG A 149 11.00 3.88 15.59
C ARG A 149 10.64 2.44 15.99
N PRO A 150 11.34 1.87 16.97
CA PRO A 150 11.16 0.47 17.35
C PRO A 150 9.75 0.16 17.87
N LYS A 151 9.00 1.14 18.38
CA LYS A 151 7.61 0.95 18.82
C LYS A 151 6.68 0.70 17.63
N ILE A 152 6.84 1.44 16.53
CA ILE A 152 6.07 1.21 15.30
C ILE A 152 6.42 -0.16 14.73
N THR A 153 7.70 -0.51 14.67
CA THR A 153 8.17 -1.82 14.23
C THR A 153 7.53 -2.94 15.03
N ALA A 154 7.49 -2.81 16.36
CA ALA A 154 6.90 -3.82 17.25
C ALA A 154 5.36 -3.89 17.15
N ALA A 155 4.70 -2.80 16.75
CA ALA A 155 3.25 -2.76 16.61
C ALA A 155 2.76 -3.41 15.31
N CYS A 156 3.61 -3.49 14.27
CA CYS A 156 3.29 -4.07 12.98
C CYS A 156 3.45 -5.60 12.98
N ASP A 157 2.57 -6.29 12.27
CA ASP A 157 2.70 -7.73 11.97
C ASP A 157 3.63 -7.95 10.78
N VAL A 158 3.66 -6.98 9.85
CA VAL A 158 4.52 -6.94 8.66
C VAL A 158 5.15 -5.57 8.49
N ILE A 159 6.41 -5.54 8.08
CA ILE A 159 7.11 -4.29 7.74
C ILE A 159 6.98 -4.04 6.24
N LEU A 160 6.50 -2.86 5.88
CA LEU A 160 6.26 -2.45 4.50
C LEU A 160 7.23 -1.32 4.13
N ALA A 161 8.48 -1.67 3.87
CA ALA A 161 9.54 -0.69 3.62
C ALA A 161 9.54 -0.19 2.17
N ASN A 162 9.53 1.14 2.01
CA ASN A 162 9.85 1.80 0.76
C ASN A 162 11.37 1.91 0.61
N CYS A 163 11.89 1.47 -0.53
CA CYS A 163 13.30 1.55 -0.89
C CYS A 163 13.43 2.32 -2.20
N TYR A 164 14.07 3.48 -2.15
CA TYR A 164 14.17 4.41 -3.25
C TYR A 164 15.63 4.71 -3.63
N PRO A 165 16.37 3.78 -4.27
CA PRO A 165 17.78 3.98 -4.62
C PRO A 165 18.04 5.29 -5.39
N TYR A 166 17.13 5.68 -6.28
CA TYR A 166 17.23 6.91 -7.05
C TYR A 166 17.21 8.17 -6.16
N TRP A 167 16.25 8.23 -5.22
CA TRP A 167 16.13 9.37 -4.29
C TRP A 167 17.29 9.47 -3.31
N GLU A 168 17.95 8.35 -3.05
CA GLU A 168 19.14 8.26 -2.20
C GLU A 168 20.44 8.42 -3.00
N ALA A 169 20.34 8.94 -4.23
CA ALA A 169 21.46 9.22 -5.14
C ALA A 169 22.33 7.98 -5.46
N CYS A 170 21.76 6.79 -5.39
CA CYS A 170 22.46 5.57 -5.81
C CYS A 170 22.56 5.53 -7.34
N HIS A 171 23.76 5.25 -7.86
CA HIS A 171 23.95 5.05 -9.30
C HIS A 171 23.13 3.85 -9.80
N MET A 172 22.53 3.98 -10.98
CA MET A 172 21.59 2.98 -11.52
C MET A 172 22.20 1.56 -11.60
N ASP A 173 23.47 1.44 -11.94
CA ASP A 173 24.16 0.13 -12.04
C ASP A 173 24.25 -0.60 -10.70
N TYR A 174 24.17 0.12 -9.58
CA TYR A 174 24.24 -0.44 -8.23
C TYR A 174 22.89 -0.50 -7.52
N SER A 175 21.82 -0.01 -8.14
CA SER A 175 20.51 0.11 -7.50
C SER A 175 19.98 -1.22 -6.95
N LEU A 176 20.15 -2.32 -7.66
CA LEU A 176 19.73 -3.65 -7.20
C LEU A 176 20.54 -4.15 -5.99
N VAL A 177 21.84 -3.90 -5.98
CA VAL A 177 22.72 -4.26 -4.84
C VAL A 177 22.33 -3.41 -3.63
N TYR A 178 22.14 -2.13 -3.83
CA TYR A 178 21.71 -1.18 -2.80
C TYR A 178 20.35 -1.56 -2.20
N MET A 179 19.35 -1.87 -3.03
CA MET A 179 18.06 -2.37 -2.55
C MET A 179 18.20 -3.63 -1.69
N LYS A 180 19.04 -4.59 -2.09
CA LYS A 180 19.26 -5.79 -1.28
C LYS A 180 19.86 -5.50 0.08
N GLN A 181 20.72 -4.49 0.18
CA GLN A 181 21.30 -4.05 1.46
C GLN A 181 20.28 -3.38 2.38
N MET A 182 19.28 -2.67 1.81
CA MET A 182 18.21 -2.05 2.58
C MET A 182 17.27 -3.07 3.24
N TYR A 183 17.23 -4.31 2.72
CA TYR A 183 16.39 -5.40 3.24
C TYR A 183 17.11 -6.30 4.25
N GLN A 184 18.36 -6.08 4.54
CA GLN A 184 19.17 -6.83 5.51
C GLN A 184 19.30 -6.10 6.85
#